data_85bf89f1a2b2027b448ed376a10ca747
#
_entry.id   85bf89f1a2b2027b448ed376a10ca747
#
_cell.length_a   1.000
_cell.length_b   1.000
_cell.length_c   1.000
_cell.angle_alpha   90.00
_cell.angle_beta   90.00
_cell.angle_gamma   90.00
#
_symmetry.space_group_name_H-M   'P 1'
#
loop_
_entity.id
_entity.type
_entity.pdbx_description
1 polymer ?
#
loop_
_entity_poly.entity_id
_entity_poly.type
_entity_poly.pdbx_seq_one_letter_code
_entity_poly.pdbx_strand_id
1 'polypeptide(L)'
;MIKLLIVIPSYPKISGVDYHRLWMPHNVMSDLFKDEIEISLINEVDSATDEFLKDFDLVVMNRFASKTNEPQALIDKLKRVGLPYVIDLDDDYILPKNHILYYAAKDGNHTEQISLAVKNATACTTTHELLANTLTKELGQKNIYIVPNGIYPEGHFELREPQFNGKLNFGWSGSITHLEDVILMHDGLYSLYTADDYKDKFRVVYGGFATQSETSQAILSVLSARGKADESQFGIFKETGVKEYGNFYDLINVSLIPLRNNRFNNNKSNLKLLESGFKMKAVICSDVYPYSPDLKHGVNCLKVKHKNDWYKYMTKLIDNPNLVEDLRAQLYIDVQRYHMTNVATERFEAYKEILNK
;
A
#
# COMPACT_ATOMS: atom_id res chain seq x y z
N MET A 1 26.36 11.49 14.17
CA MET A 1 25.82 10.66 13.06
C MET A 1 24.93 9.61 13.68
N ILE A 2 23.66 9.55 13.31
CA ILE A 2 22.67 8.60 13.84
C ILE A 2 22.87 7.26 13.14
N LYS A 3 22.95 6.17 13.91
CA LYS A 3 23.08 4.81 13.36
C LYS A 3 21.75 4.05 13.48
N LEU A 4 21.12 3.77 12.35
CA LEU A 4 19.84 3.03 12.28
C LEU A 4 20.07 1.58 11.89
N LEU A 5 19.35 0.69 12.57
CA LEU A 5 19.23 -0.72 12.21
C LEU A 5 17.83 -1.00 11.69
N ILE A 6 17.71 -1.32 10.41
CA ILE A 6 16.45 -1.62 9.76
C ILE A 6 16.29 -3.13 9.62
N VAL A 7 15.17 -3.66 10.10
CA VAL A 7 14.90 -5.10 10.10
C VAL A 7 13.93 -5.45 8.97
N ILE A 8 14.41 -6.21 7.98
CA ILE A 8 13.63 -6.69 6.84
C ILE A 8 13.71 -8.23 6.82
N PRO A 9 12.73 -8.95 7.38
CA PRO A 9 12.81 -10.41 7.57
C PRO A 9 13.06 -11.21 6.30
N SER A 10 12.62 -10.70 5.16
CA SER A 10 12.74 -11.38 3.86
C SER A 10 13.95 -10.96 3.03
N TYR A 11 14.80 -10.03 3.53
CA TYR A 11 15.97 -9.56 2.77
C TYR A 11 16.91 -10.70 2.34
N PRO A 12 17.42 -10.74 1.10
CA PRO A 12 17.33 -9.72 0.05
C PRO A 12 16.04 -9.75 -0.80
N LYS A 13 15.11 -10.68 -0.58
CA LYS A 13 13.82 -10.73 -1.25
C LYS A 13 12.85 -9.81 -0.51
N ILE A 14 12.58 -8.63 -1.06
CA ILE A 14 11.80 -7.58 -0.41
C ILE A 14 10.32 -7.70 -0.77
N SER A 15 9.43 -7.73 0.25
CA SER A 15 7.98 -7.67 0.05
C SER A 15 7.54 -6.26 -0.36
N GLY A 16 6.32 -6.12 -0.92
CA GLY A 16 5.78 -4.80 -1.27
C GLY A 16 5.68 -3.86 -0.07
N VAL A 17 5.29 -4.37 1.10
CA VAL A 17 5.21 -3.59 2.34
C VAL A 17 6.60 -3.14 2.78
N ASP A 18 7.55 -4.07 2.86
CA ASP A 18 8.93 -3.74 3.24
C ASP A 18 9.57 -2.75 2.27
N TYR A 19 9.25 -2.87 0.97
CA TYR A 19 9.73 -1.94 -0.05
C TYR A 19 9.29 -0.50 0.22
N HIS A 20 7.97 -0.29 0.42
CA HIS A 20 7.42 1.06 0.59
C HIS A 20 7.65 1.63 1.99
N ARG A 21 7.72 0.76 3.03
CA ARG A 21 7.81 1.22 4.41
C ARG A 21 9.23 1.26 4.96
N LEU A 22 10.09 0.32 4.52
CA LEU A 22 11.43 0.18 5.09
C LEU A 22 12.53 0.42 4.06
N TRP A 23 12.54 -0.33 2.95
CA TRP A 23 13.69 -0.32 2.05
C TRP A 23 13.85 1.01 1.30
N MET A 24 12.83 1.44 0.54
CA MET A 24 12.93 2.63 -0.30
C MET A 24 13.08 3.93 0.52
N PRO A 25 12.27 4.19 1.58
CA PRO A 25 12.42 5.40 2.37
C PRO A 25 13.80 5.54 3.00
N HIS A 26 14.40 4.42 3.49
CA HIS A 26 15.69 4.47 4.14
C HIS A 26 16.85 4.58 3.15
N ASN A 27 16.73 4.02 1.93
CA ASN A 27 17.73 4.27 0.88
C ASN A 27 17.74 5.74 0.47
N VAL A 28 16.55 6.33 0.21
CA VAL A 28 16.46 7.76 -0.11
C VAL A 28 16.95 8.64 1.05
N MET A 29 16.63 8.26 2.29
CA MET A 29 17.13 8.95 3.49
C MET A 29 18.66 8.89 3.60
N SER A 30 19.27 7.73 3.32
CA SER A 30 20.73 7.55 3.31
C SER A 30 21.40 8.47 2.27
N ASP A 31 20.79 8.63 1.10
CA ASP A 31 21.32 9.52 0.06
C ASP A 31 21.19 11.01 0.43
N LEU A 32 20.04 11.40 1.00
CA LEU A 32 19.75 12.78 1.38
C LEU A 32 20.57 13.28 2.58
N PHE A 33 20.82 12.41 3.56
CA PHE A 33 21.41 12.76 4.87
C PHE A 33 22.70 11.97 5.16
N LYS A 34 23.48 11.68 4.13
CA LYS A 34 24.70 10.85 4.18
C LYS A 34 25.71 11.25 5.27
N ASP A 35 25.76 12.52 5.65
CA ASP A 35 26.67 13.05 6.67
C ASP A 35 26.04 13.03 8.09
N GLU A 36 24.74 12.72 8.21
CA GLU A 36 23.98 12.73 9.46
C GLU A 36 23.55 11.33 9.91
N ILE A 37 23.43 10.37 8.99
CA ILE A 37 22.86 9.04 9.25
C ILE A 37 23.65 7.92 8.60
N GLU A 38 23.77 6.80 9.31
CA GLU A 38 24.27 5.52 8.81
C GLU A 38 23.18 4.47 8.95
N ILE A 39 22.89 3.71 7.88
CA ILE A 39 21.80 2.73 7.86
C ILE A 39 22.35 1.34 7.59
N SER A 40 22.07 0.40 8.49
CA SER A 40 22.36 -1.02 8.34
C SER A 40 21.09 -1.83 8.20
N LEU A 41 21.14 -2.89 7.38
CA LEU A 41 20.00 -3.80 7.14
C LEU A 41 20.32 -5.17 7.71
N ILE A 42 19.36 -5.77 8.45
CA ILE A 42 19.43 -7.16 8.90
C ILE A 42 18.10 -7.89 8.68
N ASN A 43 18.13 -9.21 8.72
CA ASN A 43 16.93 -10.03 8.57
C ASN A 43 16.19 -10.22 9.89
N GLU A 44 16.92 -10.24 11.00
CA GLU A 44 16.37 -10.50 12.34
C GLU A 44 17.27 -9.94 13.42
N VAL A 45 16.67 -9.58 14.55
CA VAL A 45 17.37 -9.10 15.74
C VAL A 45 17.68 -10.24 16.71
N ASP A 46 16.91 -11.33 16.66
CA ASP A 46 17.01 -12.43 17.64
C ASP A 46 18.41 -13.03 17.73
N SER A 47 19.09 -13.25 16.60
CA SER A 47 20.44 -13.83 16.52
C SER A 47 21.57 -12.81 16.62
N ALA A 48 21.29 -11.51 16.59
CA ALA A 48 22.33 -10.47 16.72
C ALA A 48 22.94 -10.48 18.13
N THR A 49 24.26 -10.23 18.26
CA THR A 49 24.89 -10.14 19.59
C THR A 49 24.55 -8.81 20.27
N ASP A 50 24.66 -8.78 21.59
CA ASP A 50 24.43 -7.55 22.35
C ASP A 50 25.48 -6.48 21.99
N GLU A 51 26.73 -6.87 21.70
CA GLU A 51 27.79 -5.98 21.24
C GLU A 51 27.44 -5.32 19.91
N PHE A 52 26.97 -6.12 18.94
CA PHE A 52 26.53 -5.59 17.64
C PHE A 52 25.37 -4.58 17.80
N LEU A 53 24.38 -4.91 18.63
CA LEU A 53 23.22 -4.05 18.82
C LEU A 53 23.56 -2.71 19.50
N LYS A 54 24.58 -2.67 20.37
CA LYS A 54 25.01 -1.44 21.04
C LYS A 54 25.65 -0.41 20.11
N ASP A 55 26.00 -0.81 18.88
CA ASP A 55 26.55 0.12 17.88
C ASP A 55 25.48 1.00 17.23
N PHE A 56 24.19 0.75 17.50
CA PHE A 56 23.06 1.46 16.90
C PHE A 56 22.34 2.34 17.91
N ASP A 57 21.74 3.42 17.38
CA ASP A 57 20.93 4.36 18.17
C ASP A 57 19.43 4.00 18.13
N LEU A 58 18.96 3.36 17.05
CA LEU A 58 17.56 3.02 16.86
C LEU A 58 17.38 1.77 15.99
N VAL A 59 16.46 0.89 16.36
CA VAL A 59 15.95 -0.21 15.53
C VAL A 59 14.59 0.14 14.95
N VAL A 60 14.39 -0.11 13.66
CA VAL A 60 13.08 0.07 12.98
C VAL A 60 12.65 -1.25 12.35
N MET A 61 11.41 -1.66 12.61
CA MET A 61 10.85 -2.88 12.07
C MET A 61 9.36 -2.70 11.72
N ASN A 62 8.91 -3.36 10.63
CA ASN A 62 7.49 -3.38 10.30
C ASN A 62 6.77 -4.46 11.10
N ARG A 63 5.61 -4.11 11.67
CA ARG A 63 4.75 -5.00 12.47
C ARG A 63 5.50 -5.70 13.59
N PHE A 64 5.99 -6.90 13.26
CA PHE A 64 6.73 -7.72 14.20
C PHE A 64 7.78 -8.54 13.44
N ALA A 65 9.03 -8.43 13.84
CA ALA A 65 10.18 -8.99 13.13
C ALA A 65 10.98 -10.01 13.96
N SER A 66 10.30 -10.82 14.79
CA SER A 66 10.92 -11.96 15.44
C SER A 66 10.61 -13.26 14.70
N LYS A 67 11.62 -14.07 14.42
CA LYS A 67 11.46 -15.40 13.82
C LYS A 67 11.04 -16.47 14.83
N THR A 68 11.23 -16.21 16.12
CA THR A 68 10.99 -17.19 17.19
C THR A 68 9.55 -17.23 17.66
N ASN A 69 8.66 -16.36 17.16
CA ASN A 69 7.33 -16.13 17.69
C ASN A 69 7.32 -15.74 19.20
N GLU A 70 8.43 -15.29 19.72
CA GLU A 70 8.62 -14.88 21.11
C GLU A 70 8.88 -13.36 21.22
N PRO A 71 7.85 -12.50 21.00
CA PRO A 71 8.02 -11.05 21.01
C PRO A 71 8.58 -10.53 22.33
N GLN A 72 8.25 -11.18 23.44
CA GLN A 72 8.76 -10.76 24.75
C GLN A 72 10.28 -10.92 24.85
N ALA A 73 10.84 -12.03 24.34
CA ALA A 73 12.29 -12.26 24.36
C ALA A 73 13.04 -11.19 23.55
N LEU A 74 12.52 -10.82 22.38
CA LEU A 74 13.10 -9.74 21.57
C LEU A 74 13.01 -8.38 22.29
N ILE A 75 11.85 -8.05 22.87
CA ILE A 75 11.64 -6.81 23.63
C ILE A 75 12.61 -6.74 24.82
N ASP A 76 12.74 -7.83 25.58
CA ASP A 76 13.64 -7.90 26.73
C ASP A 76 15.11 -7.76 26.32
N LYS A 77 15.48 -8.33 25.15
CA LYS A 77 16.81 -8.16 24.57
C LYS A 77 17.10 -6.70 24.25
N LEU A 78 16.21 -6.01 23.53
CA LEU A 78 16.37 -4.60 23.16
C LEU A 78 16.43 -3.71 24.43
N LYS A 79 15.58 -3.99 25.43
CA LYS A 79 15.61 -3.29 26.73
C LYS A 79 16.94 -3.52 27.48
N ARG A 80 17.45 -4.75 27.49
CA ARG A 80 18.70 -5.10 28.18
C ARG A 80 19.91 -4.36 27.58
N VAL A 81 19.94 -4.20 26.25
CA VAL A 81 21.03 -3.46 25.58
C VAL A 81 20.81 -1.95 25.59
N GLY A 82 19.63 -1.48 26.02
CA GLY A 82 19.28 -0.06 26.06
C GLY A 82 18.99 0.53 24.68
N LEU A 83 18.62 -0.30 23.68
CA LEU A 83 18.42 0.11 22.30
C LEU A 83 16.92 0.40 22.06
N PRO A 84 16.54 1.68 21.80
CA PRO A 84 15.18 2.04 21.48
C PRO A 84 14.74 1.43 20.13
N TYR A 85 13.44 1.17 20.00
CA TYR A 85 12.90 0.65 18.76
C TYR A 85 11.58 1.27 18.33
N VAL A 86 11.37 1.32 17.02
CA VAL A 86 10.15 1.81 16.37
C VAL A 86 9.45 0.64 15.68
N ILE A 87 8.15 0.54 15.90
CA ILE A 87 7.27 -0.33 15.13
C ILE A 87 6.56 0.49 14.05
N ASP A 88 6.77 0.13 12.80
CA ASP A 88 6.09 0.72 11.65
C ASP A 88 4.85 -0.10 11.30
N LEU A 89 3.70 0.57 11.11
CA LEU A 89 2.42 -0.06 10.75
C LEU A 89 1.74 0.72 9.62
N ASP A 90 1.39 0.02 8.55
CA ASP A 90 0.69 0.56 7.40
C ASP A 90 -0.77 0.10 7.27
N ASP A 91 -1.14 -0.96 7.99
CA ASP A 91 -2.48 -1.56 8.05
C ASP A 91 -2.92 -1.80 9.51
N ASP A 92 -4.23 -2.09 9.71
CA ASP A 92 -4.75 -2.57 11.00
C ASP A 92 -4.04 -3.87 11.43
N TYR A 93 -3.76 -3.99 12.71
CA TYR A 93 -3.15 -5.19 13.30
C TYR A 93 -4.15 -6.32 13.57
N ILE A 94 -5.47 -6.07 13.41
CA ILE A 94 -6.54 -7.05 13.55
C ILE A 94 -7.14 -7.40 12.19
N LEU A 95 -6.95 -8.64 11.75
CA LEU A 95 -7.55 -9.13 10.53
C LEU A 95 -9.04 -9.50 10.73
N PRO A 96 -9.95 -9.12 9.82
CA PRO A 96 -11.32 -9.55 9.87
C PRO A 96 -11.45 -11.05 9.56
N LYS A 97 -12.48 -11.73 10.11
CA LYS A 97 -12.67 -13.19 9.98
C LYS A 97 -12.74 -13.70 8.54
N ASN A 98 -13.20 -12.88 7.62
CA ASN A 98 -13.28 -13.22 6.18
C ASN A 98 -11.98 -12.90 5.41
N HIS A 99 -10.92 -12.44 6.08
CA HIS A 99 -9.64 -12.22 5.43
C HIS A 99 -8.94 -13.55 5.16
N ILE A 100 -8.38 -13.73 3.97
CA ILE A 100 -7.74 -15.00 3.54
C ILE A 100 -6.63 -15.48 4.50
N LEU A 101 -5.94 -14.56 5.17
CA LEU A 101 -4.88 -14.86 6.14
C LEU A 101 -5.39 -14.93 7.60
N TYR A 102 -6.70 -14.83 7.85
CA TYR A 102 -7.23 -14.75 9.21
C TYR A 102 -6.82 -15.93 10.08
N TYR A 103 -7.01 -17.16 9.59
CA TYR A 103 -6.70 -18.36 10.38
C TYR A 103 -5.19 -18.51 10.62
N ALA A 104 -4.36 -18.28 9.60
CA ALA A 104 -2.90 -18.29 9.76
C ALA A 104 -2.41 -17.25 10.77
N ALA A 105 -2.96 -16.04 10.73
CA ALA A 105 -2.63 -14.98 11.68
C ALA A 105 -3.12 -15.31 13.11
N LYS A 106 -4.30 -15.92 13.24
CA LYS A 106 -4.85 -16.37 14.52
C LYS A 106 -4.00 -17.48 15.13
N ASP A 107 -3.69 -18.52 14.36
CA ASP A 107 -2.89 -19.66 14.82
C ASP A 107 -1.46 -19.26 15.17
N GLY A 108 -0.92 -18.23 14.48
CA GLY A 108 0.37 -17.62 14.79
C GLY A 108 0.32 -16.54 15.88
N ASN A 109 -0.84 -16.25 16.50
CA ASN A 109 -1.03 -15.20 17.51
C ASN A 109 -0.53 -13.82 17.05
N HIS A 110 -0.65 -13.48 15.76
CA HIS A 110 -0.06 -12.25 15.19
C HIS A 110 -0.63 -10.98 15.84
N THR A 111 -1.93 -10.96 16.17
CA THR A 111 -2.57 -9.80 16.82
C THR A 111 -1.94 -9.52 18.18
N GLU A 112 -1.74 -10.55 19.00
CA GLU A 112 -1.15 -10.46 20.34
C GLU A 112 0.32 -10.05 20.26
N GLN A 113 1.06 -10.61 19.32
CA GLN A 113 2.48 -10.31 19.10
C GLN A 113 2.67 -8.84 18.68
N ILE A 114 1.91 -8.36 17.69
CA ILE A 114 1.95 -6.97 17.23
C ILE A 114 1.53 -6.04 18.38
N SER A 115 0.46 -6.39 19.10
CA SER A 115 -0.02 -5.61 20.24
C SER A 115 1.04 -5.45 21.33
N LEU A 116 1.76 -6.53 21.64
CA LEU A 116 2.82 -6.51 22.65
C LEU A 116 4.01 -5.66 22.17
N ALA A 117 4.42 -5.82 20.90
CA ALA A 117 5.50 -5.06 20.30
C ALA A 117 5.19 -3.55 20.30
N VAL A 118 3.98 -3.16 19.89
CA VAL A 118 3.52 -1.76 19.86
C VAL A 118 3.45 -1.15 21.24
N LYS A 119 2.90 -1.86 22.25
CA LYS A 119 2.79 -1.37 23.63
C LYS A 119 4.15 -1.08 24.27
N ASN A 120 5.18 -1.82 23.90
CA ASN A 120 6.52 -1.70 24.45
C ASN A 120 7.47 -0.87 23.58
N ALA A 121 7.06 -0.49 22.36
CA ALA A 121 7.89 0.30 21.46
C ALA A 121 8.16 1.71 22.05
N THR A 122 9.35 2.23 21.81
CA THR A 122 9.72 3.61 22.11
C THR A 122 8.80 4.57 21.36
N ALA A 123 8.48 4.25 20.09
CA ALA A 123 7.51 4.95 19.29
C ALA A 123 6.93 4.03 18.20
N CYS A 124 5.85 4.49 17.55
CA CYS A 124 5.33 3.89 16.34
C CYS A 124 5.33 4.90 15.20
N THR A 125 5.53 4.41 13.97
CA THR A 125 5.23 5.17 12.74
C THR A 125 4.04 4.54 12.03
N THR A 126 3.14 5.36 11.49
CA THR A 126 1.96 4.89 10.77
C THR A 126 1.60 5.83 9.62
N THR A 127 0.69 5.41 8.74
CA THR A 127 0.43 6.11 7.48
C THR A 127 -0.57 7.27 7.61
N HIS A 128 -1.44 7.25 8.60
CA HIS A 128 -2.49 8.26 8.77
C HIS A 128 -3.10 8.29 10.18
N GLU A 129 -3.82 9.37 10.48
CA GLU A 129 -4.38 9.65 11.81
C GLU A 129 -5.37 8.59 12.33
N LEU A 130 -6.20 7.98 11.46
CA LEU A 130 -7.17 7.00 11.93
C LEU A 130 -6.47 5.77 12.52
N LEU A 131 -5.43 5.27 11.86
CA LEU A 131 -4.64 4.16 12.39
C LEU A 131 -3.89 4.58 13.66
N ALA A 132 -3.30 5.78 13.70
CA ALA A 132 -2.67 6.32 14.90
C ALA A 132 -3.65 6.36 16.09
N ASN A 133 -4.86 6.87 15.87
CA ASN A 133 -5.92 6.92 16.88
C ASN A 133 -6.36 5.51 17.33
N THR A 134 -6.41 4.54 16.42
CA THR A 134 -6.72 3.14 16.74
C THR A 134 -5.67 2.56 17.69
N LEU A 135 -4.38 2.73 17.38
CA LEU A 135 -3.27 2.24 18.19
C LEU A 135 -3.24 2.93 19.57
N THR A 136 -3.49 4.23 19.62
CA THR A 136 -3.55 4.98 20.89
C THR A 136 -4.68 4.49 21.78
N LYS A 137 -5.90 4.35 21.24
CA LYS A 137 -7.08 3.95 22.00
C LYS A 137 -7.03 2.51 22.49
N GLU A 138 -6.55 1.59 21.66
CA GLU A 138 -6.63 0.16 21.93
C GLU A 138 -5.36 -0.39 22.59
N LEU A 139 -4.20 0.15 22.23
CA LEU A 139 -2.92 -0.34 22.73
C LEU A 139 -2.23 0.62 23.72
N GLY A 140 -2.75 1.83 23.88
CA GLY A 140 -2.20 2.83 24.80
C GLY A 140 -0.90 3.48 24.33
N GLN A 141 -0.48 3.25 23.06
CA GLN A 141 0.72 3.87 22.51
C GLN A 141 0.48 5.36 22.27
N LYS A 142 1.28 6.22 22.90
CA LYS A 142 1.13 7.68 22.84
C LYS A 142 2.17 8.35 21.94
N ASN A 143 3.31 7.68 21.71
CA ASN A 143 4.38 8.18 20.84
C ASN A 143 4.16 7.64 19.44
N ILE A 144 3.27 8.28 18.66
CA ILE A 144 2.96 7.86 17.29
C ILE A 144 3.26 9.01 16.35
N TYR A 145 4.02 8.71 15.31
CA TYR A 145 4.36 9.64 14.23
C TYR A 145 3.66 9.22 12.96
N ILE A 146 3.01 10.17 12.29
CA ILE A 146 2.37 9.93 11.01
C ILE A 146 3.40 10.14 9.92
N VAL A 147 3.80 9.05 9.27
CA VAL A 147 4.72 9.03 8.14
C VAL A 147 4.03 8.28 7.02
N PRO A 148 3.47 8.98 6.02
CA PRO A 148 2.71 8.35 4.94
C PRO A 148 3.58 7.44 4.07
N ASN A 149 2.97 6.70 3.15
CA ASN A 149 3.71 6.09 2.06
C ASN A 149 4.20 7.17 1.10
N GLY A 150 5.36 6.94 0.50
CA GLY A 150 5.89 7.75 -0.58
C GLY A 150 6.08 6.96 -1.86
N ILE A 151 6.12 7.66 -2.98
CA ILE A 151 6.48 7.11 -4.28
C ILE A 151 7.80 7.73 -4.72
N TYR A 152 8.69 6.90 -5.28
CA TYR A 152 9.95 7.32 -5.88
C TYR A 152 9.83 7.16 -7.41
N PRO A 153 9.39 8.22 -8.12
CA PRO A 153 9.13 8.12 -9.56
C PRO A 153 10.38 7.84 -10.37
N GLU A 154 11.55 8.32 -9.93
CA GLU A 154 12.84 8.14 -10.61
C GLU A 154 13.31 6.67 -10.68
N GLY A 155 12.61 5.79 -10.00
CA GLY A 155 12.90 4.35 -9.97
C GLY A 155 11.88 3.54 -10.76
N HIS A 156 10.87 3.01 -10.04
CA HIS A 156 9.94 2.03 -10.60
C HIS A 156 8.60 2.63 -11.05
N PHE A 157 8.39 3.91 -10.77
CA PHE A 157 7.17 4.65 -11.10
C PHE A 157 7.43 5.78 -12.09
N GLU A 158 8.50 5.67 -12.89
CA GLU A 158 8.79 6.62 -13.96
C GLU A 158 7.54 6.84 -14.83
N LEU A 159 7.24 8.12 -15.08
CA LEU A 159 6.09 8.50 -15.86
C LEU A 159 6.32 8.12 -17.34
N ARG A 160 5.42 7.33 -17.88
CA ARG A 160 5.40 6.96 -19.30
C ARG A 160 4.02 7.22 -19.87
N GLU A 161 3.99 7.76 -21.08
CA GLU A 161 2.72 7.94 -21.76
C GLU A 161 2.09 6.57 -22.08
N PRO A 162 0.79 6.38 -21.74
CA PRO A 162 0.10 5.15 -22.04
C PRO A 162 0.02 4.94 -23.56
N GLN A 163 0.25 3.72 -24.01
CA GLN A 163 0.04 3.34 -25.40
C GLN A 163 -1.47 3.31 -25.67
N PHE A 164 -1.96 4.33 -26.35
CA PHE A 164 -3.38 4.47 -26.66
C PHE A 164 -3.72 3.62 -27.89
N ASN A 165 -4.61 2.66 -27.72
CA ASN A 165 -5.11 1.79 -28.80
C ASN A 165 -6.53 2.15 -29.25
N GLY A 166 -6.98 3.37 -28.99
CA GLY A 166 -8.33 3.86 -29.30
C GLY A 166 -9.41 3.47 -28.28
N LYS A 167 -9.08 2.64 -27.27
CA LYS A 167 -9.98 2.22 -26.20
C LYS A 167 -9.55 2.86 -24.88
N LEU A 168 -10.53 3.16 -23.99
CA LEU A 168 -10.22 3.56 -22.62
C LEU A 168 -9.90 2.31 -21.77
N ASN A 169 -8.66 2.23 -21.28
CA ASN A 169 -8.20 1.09 -20.50
C ASN A 169 -8.42 1.35 -19.00
N PHE A 170 -9.36 0.59 -18.40
CA PHE A 170 -9.51 0.51 -16.96
C PHE A 170 -8.58 -0.57 -16.41
N GLY A 171 -8.09 -0.42 -15.17
CA GLY A 171 -7.28 -1.45 -14.58
C GLY A 171 -7.46 -1.55 -13.07
N TRP A 172 -7.34 -2.77 -12.59
CA TRP A 172 -7.22 -3.08 -11.19
C TRP A 172 -5.94 -3.89 -10.94
N SER A 173 -5.15 -3.50 -9.95
CA SER A 173 -3.97 -4.25 -9.50
C SER A 173 -4.01 -4.47 -8.00
N GLY A 174 -3.61 -5.65 -7.56
CA GLY A 174 -3.55 -5.96 -6.14
C GLY A 174 -3.27 -7.43 -5.84
N SER A 175 -3.00 -7.72 -4.57
CA SER A 175 -2.80 -9.08 -4.08
C SER A 175 -4.12 -9.84 -3.99
N ILE A 176 -4.02 -11.15 -3.84
CA ILE A 176 -5.17 -12.06 -3.65
C ILE A 176 -6.02 -11.73 -2.42
N THR A 177 -5.48 -10.96 -1.45
CA THR A 177 -6.20 -10.54 -0.24
C THR A 177 -7.38 -9.59 -0.51
N HIS A 178 -7.48 -9.06 -1.73
CA HIS A 178 -8.50 -8.09 -2.14
C HIS A 178 -9.72 -8.70 -2.89
N LEU A 179 -9.88 -10.02 -2.93
CA LEU A 179 -11.02 -10.64 -3.62
C LEU A 179 -12.36 -10.03 -3.19
N GLU A 180 -12.56 -9.88 -1.88
CA GLU A 180 -13.80 -9.33 -1.32
C GLU A 180 -14.04 -7.86 -1.72
N ASP A 181 -12.97 -7.11 -1.96
CA ASP A 181 -13.06 -5.73 -2.43
C ASP A 181 -13.39 -5.67 -3.92
N VAL A 182 -12.77 -6.54 -4.73
CA VAL A 182 -12.97 -6.60 -6.19
C VAL A 182 -14.41 -6.97 -6.55
N ILE A 183 -15.07 -7.81 -5.76
CA ILE A 183 -16.48 -8.20 -5.95
C ILE A 183 -17.40 -6.98 -5.98
N LEU A 184 -17.07 -5.86 -5.35
CA LEU A 184 -17.85 -4.62 -5.39
C LEU A 184 -18.04 -4.09 -6.82
N MET A 185 -17.16 -4.40 -7.74
CA MET A 185 -17.21 -3.94 -9.13
C MET A 185 -17.98 -4.87 -10.06
N HIS A 186 -18.29 -6.12 -9.63
CA HIS A 186 -18.83 -7.16 -10.50
C HIS A 186 -20.04 -6.72 -11.33
N ASP A 187 -21.06 -6.17 -10.66
CA ASP A 187 -22.31 -5.79 -11.34
C ASP A 187 -22.09 -4.64 -12.34
N GLY A 188 -21.22 -3.69 -11.97
CA GLY A 188 -20.83 -2.58 -12.84
C GLY A 188 -20.07 -3.04 -14.10
N LEU A 189 -19.13 -3.96 -13.91
CA LEU A 189 -18.38 -4.58 -15.02
C LEU A 189 -19.30 -5.44 -15.89
N TYR A 190 -20.17 -6.25 -15.30
CA TYR A 190 -21.14 -7.05 -16.05
C TYR A 190 -22.01 -6.15 -16.94
N SER A 191 -22.56 -5.07 -16.39
CA SER A 191 -23.35 -4.11 -17.16
C SER A 191 -22.54 -3.47 -18.28
N LEU A 192 -21.27 -3.14 -18.05
CA LEU A 192 -20.40 -2.53 -19.06
C LEU A 192 -20.09 -3.49 -20.21
N TYR A 193 -19.73 -4.75 -19.92
CA TYR A 193 -19.45 -5.77 -20.94
C TYR A 193 -20.67 -6.16 -21.77
N THR A 194 -21.88 -6.03 -21.21
CA THR A 194 -23.13 -6.40 -21.89
C THR A 194 -23.82 -5.23 -22.58
N ALA A 195 -23.30 -4.01 -22.47
CA ALA A 195 -23.86 -2.83 -23.09
C ALA A 195 -23.30 -2.65 -24.53
N ASP A 196 -24.14 -2.85 -25.54
CA ASP A 196 -23.75 -2.78 -26.96
C ASP A 196 -23.08 -1.45 -27.34
N ASP A 197 -23.54 -0.34 -26.76
CA ASP A 197 -23.00 1.01 -27.02
C ASP A 197 -21.54 1.19 -26.61
N TYR A 198 -21.00 0.31 -25.75
CA TYR A 198 -19.65 0.43 -25.19
C TYR A 198 -18.69 -0.67 -25.61
N LYS A 199 -19.16 -1.70 -26.30
CA LYS A 199 -18.45 -2.94 -26.60
C LYS A 199 -17.01 -2.72 -27.12
N ASP A 200 -16.80 -1.78 -28.03
CA ASP A 200 -15.49 -1.52 -28.65
C ASP A 200 -14.74 -0.31 -28.07
N LYS A 201 -15.26 0.31 -27.00
CA LYS A 201 -14.74 1.57 -26.45
C LYS A 201 -13.83 1.41 -25.25
N PHE A 202 -13.77 0.23 -24.65
CA PHE A 202 -12.99 0.02 -23.42
C PHE A 202 -12.25 -1.32 -23.39
N ARG A 203 -11.34 -1.40 -22.44
CA ARG A 203 -10.66 -2.63 -22.02
C ARG A 203 -10.47 -2.63 -20.53
N VAL A 204 -10.50 -3.80 -19.88
CA VAL A 204 -10.15 -3.96 -18.46
C VAL A 204 -8.87 -4.77 -18.36
N VAL A 205 -7.92 -4.31 -17.53
CA VAL A 205 -6.63 -5.00 -17.31
C VAL A 205 -6.53 -5.45 -15.84
N TYR A 206 -6.28 -6.73 -15.66
CA TYR A 206 -5.98 -7.31 -14.34
C TYR A 206 -4.47 -7.33 -14.09
N GLY A 207 -4.00 -6.58 -13.08
CA GLY A 207 -2.60 -6.54 -12.64
C GLY A 207 -2.33 -7.40 -11.41
N GLY A 208 -1.26 -8.21 -11.45
CA GLY A 208 -0.87 -9.09 -10.35
C GLY A 208 -1.48 -10.49 -10.43
N PHE A 209 -1.82 -10.94 -11.64
CA PHE A 209 -2.39 -12.29 -11.85
C PHE A 209 -1.36 -13.39 -11.58
N ALA A 210 -1.68 -14.26 -10.61
CA ALA A 210 -0.91 -15.45 -10.26
C ALA A 210 -1.58 -16.71 -10.82
N THR A 211 -0.96 -17.36 -11.81
CA THR A 211 -1.55 -18.45 -12.59
C THR A 211 -1.99 -19.65 -11.74
N GLN A 212 -1.25 -19.97 -10.68
CA GLN A 212 -1.52 -21.14 -9.83
C GLN A 212 -2.40 -20.83 -8.61
N SER A 213 -2.90 -19.60 -8.47
CA SER A 213 -3.73 -19.19 -7.34
C SER A 213 -5.22 -19.28 -7.69
N GLU A 214 -5.98 -20.13 -6.98
CA GLU A 214 -7.44 -20.21 -7.10
C GLU A 214 -8.11 -18.87 -6.81
N THR A 215 -7.61 -18.13 -5.82
CA THR A 215 -8.13 -16.80 -5.50
C THR A 215 -7.86 -15.81 -6.63
N SER A 216 -6.69 -15.90 -7.29
CA SER A 216 -6.39 -15.09 -8.48
C SER A 216 -7.32 -15.43 -9.64
N GLN A 217 -7.68 -16.70 -9.83
CA GLN A 217 -8.69 -17.12 -10.80
C GLN A 217 -10.09 -16.60 -10.45
N ALA A 218 -10.45 -16.56 -9.16
CA ALA A 218 -11.70 -15.96 -8.71
C ALA A 218 -11.75 -14.45 -9.00
N ILE A 219 -10.66 -13.72 -8.75
CA ILE A 219 -10.54 -12.30 -9.12
C ILE A 219 -10.67 -12.11 -10.64
N LEU A 220 -9.99 -12.93 -11.43
CA LEU A 220 -10.12 -12.92 -12.90
C LEU A 220 -11.57 -13.11 -13.33
N SER A 221 -12.27 -14.07 -12.74
CA SER A 221 -13.69 -14.32 -13.01
C SER A 221 -14.57 -13.08 -12.70
N VAL A 222 -14.29 -12.36 -11.61
CA VAL A 222 -15.01 -11.12 -11.29
C VAL A 222 -14.71 -10.02 -12.31
N LEU A 223 -13.44 -9.79 -12.62
CA LEU A 223 -13.00 -8.71 -13.51
C LEU A 223 -13.41 -8.93 -14.97
N SER A 224 -13.50 -10.19 -15.42
CA SER A 224 -14.03 -10.56 -16.74
C SER A 224 -15.56 -10.71 -16.76
N ALA A 225 -16.24 -10.35 -15.66
CA ALA A 225 -17.68 -10.55 -15.46
C ALA A 225 -18.13 -11.98 -15.81
N ARG A 226 -17.43 -12.98 -15.22
CA ARG A 226 -17.68 -14.41 -15.43
C ARG A 226 -17.62 -14.83 -16.90
N GLY A 227 -16.61 -14.34 -17.63
CA GLY A 227 -16.38 -14.67 -19.03
C GLY A 227 -17.28 -13.92 -20.02
N LYS A 228 -17.91 -12.81 -19.62
CA LYS A 228 -18.60 -11.92 -20.56
C LYS A 228 -17.67 -11.07 -21.41
N ALA A 229 -16.46 -10.77 -20.87
CA ALA A 229 -15.42 -10.08 -21.60
C ALA A 229 -14.86 -10.96 -22.74
N ASP A 230 -14.71 -10.40 -23.93
CA ASP A 230 -13.96 -11.01 -25.00
C ASP A 230 -12.45 -10.67 -24.90
N GLU A 231 -11.62 -11.29 -25.75
CA GLU A 231 -10.16 -11.10 -25.74
C GLU A 231 -9.75 -9.64 -26.04
N SER A 232 -10.55 -8.89 -26.79
CA SER A 232 -10.30 -7.48 -27.11
C SER A 232 -10.61 -6.55 -25.93
N GLN A 233 -11.48 -6.98 -25.02
CA GLN A 233 -11.97 -6.23 -23.89
C GLN A 233 -11.22 -6.53 -22.58
N PHE A 234 -10.43 -7.60 -22.54
CA PHE A 234 -9.75 -8.01 -21.30
C PHE A 234 -8.25 -8.25 -21.51
N GLY A 235 -7.46 -7.89 -20.51
CA GLY A 235 -6.02 -8.10 -20.50
C GLY A 235 -5.52 -8.54 -19.14
N ILE A 236 -4.38 -9.25 -19.15
CA ILE A 236 -3.72 -9.74 -17.95
C ILE A 236 -2.29 -9.22 -17.92
N PHE A 237 -1.92 -8.62 -16.79
CA PHE A 237 -0.55 -8.33 -16.40
C PHE A 237 -0.19 -9.27 -15.25
N LYS A 238 0.73 -10.20 -15.47
CA LYS A 238 1.11 -11.21 -14.48
C LYS A 238 1.76 -10.57 -13.25
N GLU A 239 1.78 -11.29 -12.15
CA GLU A 239 2.55 -10.90 -10.98
C GLU A 239 4.03 -10.72 -11.34
N THR A 240 4.62 -9.65 -10.81
CA THR A 240 6.02 -9.28 -11.02
C THR A 240 6.65 -8.85 -9.70
N GLY A 241 7.97 -8.70 -9.68
CA GLY A 241 8.69 -8.17 -8.53
C GLY A 241 8.33 -6.70 -8.24
N VAL A 242 8.74 -6.24 -7.06
CA VAL A 242 8.47 -4.86 -6.59
C VAL A 242 9.09 -3.79 -7.50
N LYS A 243 10.05 -4.16 -8.33
CA LYS A 243 10.70 -3.24 -9.27
C LYS A 243 9.95 -3.07 -10.59
N GLU A 244 9.11 -4.01 -10.96
CA GLU A 244 8.44 -4.07 -12.27
C GLU A 244 6.93 -3.84 -12.21
N TYR A 245 6.29 -4.00 -11.03
CA TYR A 245 4.83 -3.94 -10.94
C TYR A 245 4.26 -2.57 -11.34
N GLY A 246 5.04 -1.50 -11.20
CA GLY A 246 4.68 -0.16 -11.67
C GLY A 246 4.41 -0.06 -13.17
N ASN A 247 4.95 -1.01 -13.97
CA ASN A 247 4.69 -1.09 -15.41
C ASN A 247 3.22 -1.45 -15.73
N PHE A 248 2.48 -2.03 -14.79
CA PHE A 248 1.04 -2.23 -14.92
C PHE A 248 0.30 -0.93 -15.25
N TYR A 249 0.68 0.17 -14.59
CA TYR A 249 0.04 1.46 -14.78
C TYR A 249 0.24 2.04 -16.21
N ASP A 250 1.28 1.61 -16.92
CA ASP A 250 1.52 2.03 -18.31
C ASP A 250 0.51 1.42 -19.29
N LEU A 251 -0.23 0.37 -18.89
CA LEU A 251 -1.24 -0.31 -19.68
C LEU A 251 -2.66 0.25 -19.49
N ILE A 252 -2.85 1.19 -18.59
CA ILE A 252 -4.18 1.68 -18.20
C ILE A 252 -4.26 3.21 -18.27
N ASN A 253 -5.48 3.72 -18.40
CA ASN A 253 -5.81 5.15 -18.32
C ASN A 253 -6.49 5.48 -16.98
N VAL A 254 -7.27 4.52 -16.45
CA VAL A 254 -8.10 4.69 -15.25
C VAL A 254 -7.85 3.54 -14.28
N SER A 255 -7.46 3.87 -13.06
CA SER A 255 -7.36 2.92 -11.96
C SER A 255 -8.71 2.71 -11.29
N LEU A 256 -9.09 1.45 -11.13
CA LEU A 256 -10.25 1.03 -10.34
C LEU A 256 -9.76 0.61 -8.96
N ILE A 257 -10.19 1.31 -7.91
CA ILE A 257 -9.72 1.07 -6.54
C ILE A 257 -10.93 0.74 -5.63
N PRO A 258 -11.48 -0.48 -5.75
CA PRO A 258 -12.54 -0.95 -4.86
C PRO A 258 -11.96 -1.23 -3.47
N LEU A 259 -12.69 -0.81 -2.43
CA LEU A 259 -12.35 -1.13 -1.05
C LEU A 259 -13.64 -1.16 -0.23
N ARG A 260 -13.91 -2.24 0.50
CA ARG A 260 -15.08 -2.35 1.39
C ARG A 260 -14.92 -1.39 2.57
N ASN A 261 -16.00 -0.73 2.94
CA ASN A 261 -16.04 0.10 4.14
C ASN A 261 -16.16 -0.79 5.38
N ASN A 262 -15.04 -1.09 6.00
CA ASN A 262 -14.94 -1.81 7.26
C ASN A 262 -13.72 -1.29 8.05
N ARG A 263 -13.61 -1.67 9.32
CA ARG A 263 -12.52 -1.23 10.19
C ARG A 263 -11.13 -1.47 9.58
N PHE A 264 -10.87 -2.70 9.13
CA PHE A 264 -9.56 -3.10 8.58
C PHE A 264 -9.18 -2.24 7.38
N ASN A 265 -10.10 -2.10 6.43
CA ASN A 265 -9.88 -1.34 5.21
C ASN A 265 -9.79 0.18 5.45
N ASN A 266 -10.48 0.70 6.46
CA ASN A 266 -10.36 2.12 6.82
C ASN A 266 -9.01 2.44 7.48
N ASN A 267 -8.33 1.45 8.05
CA ASN A 267 -6.98 1.56 8.60
C ASN A 267 -5.86 1.22 7.60
N LYS A 268 -6.19 0.94 6.33
CA LYS A 268 -5.19 0.75 5.26
C LYS A 268 -4.57 2.06 4.81
N SER A 269 -3.41 1.97 4.18
CA SER A 269 -2.78 3.12 3.54
C SER A 269 -3.45 3.49 2.20
N ASN A 270 -3.17 4.70 1.72
CA ASN A 270 -3.62 5.21 0.43
C ASN A 270 -2.71 4.85 -0.76
N LEU A 271 -1.84 3.84 -0.62
CA LEU A 271 -0.77 3.53 -1.58
C LEU A 271 -1.26 3.42 -3.03
N LYS A 272 -2.35 2.68 -3.30
CA LYS A 272 -2.89 2.55 -4.67
C LYS A 272 -3.30 3.89 -5.30
N LEU A 273 -3.75 4.83 -4.48
CA LEU A 273 -4.04 6.19 -4.91
C LEU A 273 -2.77 6.92 -5.32
N LEU A 274 -1.72 6.81 -4.50
CA LEU A 274 -0.43 7.46 -4.77
C LEU A 274 0.21 6.91 -6.04
N GLU A 275 0.24 5.59 -6.19
CA GLU A 275 0.73 4.91 -7.40
C GLU A 275 0.00 5.41 -8.66
N SER A 276 -1.34 5.47 -8.59
CA SER A 276 -2.17 5.95 -9.70
C SER A 276 -1.88 7.42 -10.02
N GLY A 277 -1.76 8.26 -9.01
CA GLY A 277 -1.48 9.70 -9.16
C GLY A 277 -0.11 9.96 -9.77
N PHE A 278 0.95 9.33 -9.25
CA PHE A 278 2.30 9.48 -9.81
C PHE A 278 2.44 8.92 -11.23
N LYS A 279 1.61 7.96 -11.59
CA LYS A 279 1.53 7.43 -12.96
C LYS A 279 0.52 8.17 -13.86
N MET A 280 -0.01 9.33 -13.41
CA MET A 280 -1.00 10.13 -14.13
C MET A 280 -2.19 9.30 -14.62
N LYS A 281 -2.83 8.54 -13.72
CA LYS A 281 -4.05 7.79 -14.01
C LYS A 281 -5.24 8.45 -13.35
N ALA A 282 -6.36 8.55 -14.08
CA ALA A 282 -7.63 8.90 -13.46
C ALA A 282 -8.04 7.79 -12.48
N VAL A 283 -8.83 8.12 -11.47
CA VAL A 283 -9.20 7.17 -10.42
C VAL A 283 -10.72 7.10 -10.24
N ILE A 284 -11.25 5.87 -10.24
CA ILE A 284 -12.57 5.53 -9.70
C ILE A 284 -12.33 4.69 -8.45
N CYS A 285 -12.74 5.15 -7.27
CA CYS A 285 -12.49 4.46 -6.01
C CYS A 285 -13.71 4.43 -5.09
N SER A 286 -13.73 3.48 -4.15
CA SER A 286 -14.70 3.49 -3.06
C SER A 286 -14.54 4.74 -2.19
N ASP A 287 -15.65 5.30 -1.69
CA ASP A 287 -15.62 6.43 -0.74
C ASP A 287 -15.37 5.92 0.67
N VAL A 288 -14.10 5.69 1.00
CA VAL A 288 -13.60 5.15 2.28
C VAL A 288 -12.46 5.99 2.82
N TYR A 289 -12.18 5.87 4.13
CA TYR A 289 -11.27 6.76 4.85
C TYR A 289 -9.86 6.86 4.25
N PRO A 290 -9.15 5.77 3.87
CA PRO A 290 -7.75 5.92 3.42
C PRO A 290 -7.61 6.86 2.22
N TYR A 291 -8.67 7.06 1.45
CA TYR A 291 -8.66 7.95 0.27
C TYR A 291 -9.29 9.32 0.54
N SER A 292 -10.15 9.43 1.56
CA SER A 292 -10.95 10.64 1.80
C SER A 292 -10.16 11.90 2.08
N PRO A 293 -9.00 11.87 2.77
CA PRO A 293 -8.20 13.06 3.02
C PRO A 293 -7.65 13.72 1.74
N ASP A 294 -7.33 12.91 0.71
CA ASP A 294 -6.67 13.36 -0.51
C ASP A 294 -7.63 13.54 -1.68
N LEU A 295 -8.79 12.88 -1.65
CA LEU A 295 -9.68 12.80 -2.79
C LEU A 295 -10.91 13.69 -2.68
N LYS A 296 -11.15 14.47 -3.75
CA LYS A 296 -12.33 15.30 -3.95
C LYS A 296 -13.10 14.83 -5.19
N HIS A 297 -14.30 14.28 -4.95
CA HIS A 297 -15.16 13.78 -6.02
C HIS A 297 -15.40 14.81 -7.13
N GLY A 298 -15.19 14.41 -8.39
CA GLY A 298 -15.36 15.26 -9.57
C GLY A 298 -14.24 16.27 -9.81
N VAL A 299 -13.21 16.29 -8.94
CA VAL A 299 -12.04 17.18 -9.06
C VAL A 299 -10.77 16.40 -9.40
N ASN A 300 -10.43 15.39 -8.59
CA ASN A 300 -9.23 14.56 -8.78
C ASN A 300 -9.55 13.05 -8.78
N CYS A 301 -10.82 12.67 -8.63
CA CYS A 301 -11.29 11.29 -8.67
C CYS A 301 -12.82 11.23 -8.87
N LEU A 302 -13.32 9.99 -9.10
CA LEU A 302 -14.76 9.68 -8.99
C LEU A 302 -14.96 8.70 -7.82
N LYS A 303 -15.66 9.14 -6.76
CA LYS A 303 -15.90 8.34 -5.55
C LYS A 303 -17.21 7.54 -5.68
N VAL A 304 -17.11 6.24 -5.54
CA VAL A 304 -18.22 5.28 -5.57
C VAL A 304 -18.84 5.17 -4.17
N LYS A 305 -20.12 5.50 -4.05
CA LYS A 305 -20.92 5.36 -2.82
C LYS A 305 -21.90 4.20 -2.90
N HIS A 306 -22.39 3.91 -4.10
CA HIS A 306 -23.36 2.87 -4.36
C HIS A 306 -22.86 1.93 -5.46
N LYS A 307 -23.27 0.66 -5.44
CA LYS A 307 -22.80 -0.34 -6.41
C LYS A 307 -22.99 0.06 -7.88
N ASN A 308 -24.06 0.79 -8.19
CA ASN A 308 -24.33 1.26 -9.56
C ASN A 308 -23.39 2.39 -10.02
N ASP A 309 -22.68 3.05 -9.09
CA ASP A 309 -21.76 4.12 -9.45
C ASP A 309 -20.55 3.60 -10.24
N TRP A 310 -20.16 2.32 -10.09
CA TRP A 310 -19.10 1.73 -10.89
C TRP A 310 -19.42 1.81 -12.37
N TYR A 311 -20.58 1.29 -12.81
CA TYR A 311 -21.03 1.38 -14.20
C TYR A 311 -21.15 2.84 -14.65
N LYS A 312 -21.88 3.65 -13.88
CA LYS A 312 -22.10 5.07 -14.17
C LYS A 312 -20.81 5.85 -14.40
N TYR A 313 -19.78 5.62 -13.57
CA TYR A 313 -18.54 6.38 -13.71
C TYR A 313 -17.61 5.83 -14.79
N MET A 314 -17.63 4.52 -15.04
CA MET A 314 -16.89 3.95 -16.18
C MET A 314 -17.46 4.49 -17.51
N THR A 315 -18.78 4.45 -17.71
CA THR A 315 -19.42 4.99 -18.92
C THR A 315 -19.23 6.50 -19.03
N LYS A 316 -19.33 7.24 -17.92
CA LYS A 316 -19.06 8.69 -17.91
C LYS A 316 -17.65 9.03 -18.40
N LEU A 317 -16.63 8.25 -18.05
CA LEU A 317 -15.25 8.47 -18.51
C LEU A 317 -15.05 8.05 -19.95
N ILE A 318 -15.71 6.98 -20.41
CA ILE A 318 -15.70 6.58 -21.82
C ILE A 318 -16.28 7.68 -22.72
N ASP A 319 -17.41 8.27 -22.29
CA ASP A 319 -18.10 9.31 -23.06
C ASP A 319 -17.43 10.70 -22.95
N ASN A 320 -16.53 10.91 -22.00
CA ASN A 320 -15.89 12.20 -21.73
C ASN A 320 -14.38 12.07 -21.54
N PRO A 321 -13.58 11.90 -22.62
CA PRO A 321 -12.12 11.80 -22.54
C PRO A 321 -11.46 13.00 -21.85
N ASN A 322 -11.99 14.21 -22.04
CA ASN A 322 -11.46 15.42 -21.36
C ASN A 322 -11.57 15.31 -19.84
N LEU A 323 -12.62 14.69 -19.31
CA LEU A 323 -12.74 14.47 -17.87
C LEU A 323 -11.66 13.50 -17.34
N VAL A 324 -11.24 12.52 -18.15
CA VAL A 324 -10.11 11.65 -17.77
C VAL A 324 -8.84 12.47 -17.61
N GLU A 325 -8.58 13.37 -18.57
CA GLU A 325 -7.40 14.26 -18.54
C GLU A 325 -7.44 15.20 -17.33
N ASP A 326 -8.57 15.85 -17.07
CA ASP A 326 -8.72 16.78 -15.95
C ASP A 326 -8.50 16.08 -14.61
N LEU A 327 -9.12 14.90 -14.39
CA LEU A 327 -9.00 14.15 -13.15
C LEU A 327 -7.56 13.66 -12.91
N ARG A 328 -6.89 13.11 -13.96
CA ARG A 328 -5.52 12.60 -13.80
C ARG A 328 -4.50 13.71 -13.56
N ALA A 329 -4.66 14.86 -14.26
CA ALA A 329 -3.79 16.00 -14.11
C ALA A 329 -3.88 16.60 -12.69
N GLN A 330 -5.11 16.75 -12.18
CA GLN A 330 -5.30 17.27 -10.82
C GLN A 330 -4.79 16.30 -9.77
N LEU A 331 -5.05 15.00 -9.93
CA LEU A 331 -4.54 13.98 -9.01
C LEU A 331 -3.01 13.96 -8.98
N TYR A 332 -2.35 14.05 -10.14
CA TYR A 332 -0.90 14.12 -10.22
C TYR A 332 -0.33 15.29 -9.42
N ILE A 333 -0.95 16.47 -9.51
CA ILE A 333 -0.55 17.66 -8.72
C ILE A 333 -0.73 17.39 -7.22
N ASP A 334 -1.89 16.84 -6.82
CA ASP A 334 -2.26 16.67 -5.42
C ASP A 334 -1.37 15.62 -4.69
N VAL A 335 -0.85 14.61 -5.41
CA VAL A 335 0.00 13.57 -4.80
C VAL A 335 1.48 13.96 -4.68
N GLN A 336 1.94 15.06 -5.28
CA GLN A 336 3.37 15.45 -5.29
C GLN A 336 3.97 15.59 -3.87
N ARG A 337 3.15 15.96 -2.88
CA ARG A 337 3.58 16.00 -1.47
C ARG A 337 4.08 14.67 -0.94
N TYR A 338 3.66 13.55 -1.55
CA TYR A 338 4.06 12.19 -1.23
C TYR A 338 5.27 11.69 -2.04
N HIS A 339 6.00 12.61 -2.69
CA HIS A 339 7.28 12.25 -3.27
C HIS A 339 8.22 11.68 -2.20
N MET A 340 8.92 10.58 -2.52
CA MET A 340 9.68 9.84 -1.52
C MET A 340 10.73 10.70 -0.80
N THR A 341 11.31 11.71 -1.43
CA THR A 341 12.25 12.64 -0.78
C THR A 341 11.59 13.40 0.37
N ASN A 342 10.34 13.86 0.22
CA ASN A 342 9.61 14.53 1.28
C ASN A 342 9.30 13.55 2.43
N VAL A 343 8.80 12.37 2.09
CA VAL A 343 8.46 11.33 3.08
C VAL A 343 9.69 10.82 3.83
N ALA A 344 10.84 10.65 3.14
CA ALA A 344 12.09 10.28 3.78
C ALA A 344 12.59 11.37 4.74
N THR A 345 12.41 12.65 4.38
CA THR A 345 12.74 13.79 5.25
C THR A 345 11.83 13.80 6.50
N GLU A 346 10.50 13.68 6.33
CA GLU A 346 9.56 13.60 7.46
C GLU A 346 9.89 12.44 8.40
N ARG A 347 10.26 11.29 7.84
CA ARG A 347 10.67 10.11 8.60
C ARG A 347 11.96 10.36 9.39
N PHE A 348 12.93 10.99 8.77
CA PHE A 348 14.20 11.34 9.44
C PHE A 348 13.98 12.30 10.60
N GLU A 349 13.17 13.34 10.41
CA GLU A 349 12.82 14.27 11.49
C GLU A 349 12.09 13.53 12.64
N ALA A 350 11.16 12.60 12.34
CA ALA A 350 10.52 11.78 13.36
C ALA A 350 11.53 10.95 14.15
N TYR A 351 12.55 10.36 13.51
CA TYR A 351 13.59 9.62 14.22
C TYR A 351 14.45 10.51 15.11
N LYS A 352 14.81 11.72 14.67
CA LYS A 352 15.51 12.70 15.51
C LYS A 352 14.70 13.07 16.75
N GLU A 353 13.40 13.30 16.59
CA GLU A 353 12.51 13.59 17.73
C GLU A 353 12.41 12.41 18.71
N ILE A 354 12.36 11.17 18.19
CA ILE A 354 12.30 9.95 19.02
C ILE A 354 13.57 9.79 19.85
N LEU A 355 14.73 10.07 19.26
CA LEU A 355 16.03 9.95 19.94
C LEU A 355 16.32 11.08 20.95
N ASN A 356 15.66 12.22 20.81
CA ASN A 356 15.82 13.38 21.71
C ASN A 356 14.85 13.37 22.91
N LYS A 357 13.94 12.39 23.01
CA LYS A 357 13.01 12.19 24.15
C LYS A 357 13.58 11.23 25.19
#